data_32904a57ca17a8402ee8d9dd5895ddba
#
_entry.id   32904a57ca17a8402ee8d9dd5895ddba
#
_cell.length_a   1.000
_cell.length_b   1.000
_cell.length_c   1.000
_cell.angle_alpha   90.00
_cell.angle_beta   90.00
_cell.angle_gamma   90.00
#
_symmetry.space_group_name_H-M   'P 1'
#
loop_
_entity.id
_entity.type
_entity.pdbx_description
1 polymer ?
#
loop_
_entity_poly.entity_id
_entity_poly.type
_entity_poly.pdbx_seq_one_letter_code
_entity_poly.pdbx_strand_id
1 'polypeptide(L)'
;DPAPLGAAPFALAIDEAMHLPATALDLNLNSGAQAYVLPCIAGHVGADTAAVILSEQPHKSEEPVLIIDIGTNAEIVLGDSKRLLAASSPTGPAFEGAQISAGQRAAPGAIERVRIDPETLEPKVKVIGNDLWSDDPAFDAQVTGLCGSGIIEVIGEMVLARLVTADGIIDGEMASRTSRIEASDRTFSYTLWDGATKIQVTQDDIRAIQLAKGALTAGWRLLMDIAGLQTVSRTVLSGAFGAHIDPLYAMILGMVPDGPLETIIAAGNAAGTGARLALVNGAARREIEDVVRKVEKIETATEAKFQDHFVD
;
A
#
# COMPACT_ATOMS: atom_id res chain seq x y z
N ASP A 1 29.26 -5.09 12.07
CA ASP A 1 29.48 -4.04 11.05
C ASP A 1 28.18 -3.84 10.26
N PRO A 2 27.52 -2.67 10.34
CA PRO A 2 26.27 -2.40 9.63
C PRO A 2 26.47 -2.01 8.15
N ALA A 3 27.70 -1.78 7.71
CA ALA A 3 27.97 -1.28 6.35
C ALA A 3 27.40 -2.18 5.23
N PRO A 4 27.49 -3.53 5.32
CA PRO A 4 26.89 -4.42 4.29
C PRO A 4 25.36 -4.35 4.24
N LEU A 5 24.70 -3.88 5.31
CA LEU A 5 23.25 -3.73 5.35
C LEU A 5 22.77 -2.47 4.60
N GLY A 6 23.64 -1.47 4.50
CA GLY A 6 23.33 -0.16 3.91
C GLY A 6 23.79 0.04 2.47
N ALA A 7 24.40 -0.96 1.85
CA ALA A 7 24.92 -0.89 0.47
C ALA A 7 24.39 -2.06 -0.38
N ALA A 8 24.01 -1.78 -1.64
CA ALA A 8 23.62 -2.84 -2.55
C ALA A 8 24.75 -3.89 -2.70
N PRO A 9 24.44 -5.19 -2.71
CA PRO A 9 23.13 -5.82 -2.79
C PRO A 9 22.38 -5.98 -1.45
N PHE A 10 22.63 -5.15 -0.45
CA PHE A 10 21.93 -5.16 0.86
C PHE A 10 21.93 -6.53 1.54
N ALA A 11 23.13 -7.00 1.90
CA ALA A 11 23.30 -8.33 2.51
C ALA A 11 22.61 -8.41 3.87
N LEU A 12 22.03 -9.56 4.17
CA LEU A 12 21.48 -9.87 5.49
C LEU A 12 22.61 -10.18 6.47
N ALA A 13 22.44 -9.79 7.73
CA ALA A 13 23.32 -10.23 8.81
C ALA A 13 22.99 -11.67 9.24
N ILE A 14 21.68 -12.02 9.22
CA ILE A 14 21.13 -13.33 9.54
C ILE A 14 19.94 -13.55 8.60
N ASP A 15 19.93 -14.67 7.89
CA ASP A 15 18.86 -15.08 6.96
C ASP A 15 18.03 -16.25 7.53
N GLU A 16 18.53 -16.92 8.57
CA GLU A 16 17.85 -18.04 9.20
C GLU A 16 16.87 -17.58 10.29
N ALA A 17 15.89 -18.43 10.57
CA ALA A 17 15.01 -18.25 11.72
C ALA A 17 15.79 -18.36 13.05
N MET A 18 15.40 -17.56 14.04
CA MET A 18 16.03 -17.60 15.35
C MET A 18 15.07 -18.06 16.44
N HIS A 19 15.58 -18.87 17.37
CA HIS A 19 14.91 -19.24 18.61
C HIS A 19 15.69 -18.65 19.78
N LEU A 20 15.08 -17.75 20.53
CA LEU A 20 15.70 -17.03 21.62
C LEU A 20 14.84 -17.13 22.87
N PRO A 21 15.44 -17.21 24.08
CA PRO A 21 14.67 -16.94 25.29
C PRO A 21 14.01 -15.55 25.21
N ALA A 22 12.77 -15.44 25.61
CA ALA A 22 12.05 -14.14 25.57
C ALA A 22 12.78 -13.04 26.36
N THR A 23 13.48 -13.42 27.43
CA THR A 23 14.31 -12.53 28.24
C THR A 23 15.50 -11.94 27.49
N ALA A 24 16.00 -12.58 26.43
CA ALA A 24 17.07 -12.05 25.59
C ALA A 24 16.60 -10.85 24.71
N LEU A 25 15.29 -10.67 24.60
CA LEU A 25 14.63 -9.58 23.88
C LEU A 25 13.94 -8.59 24.85
N ASP A 26 14.31 -8.60 26.13
CA ASP A 26 13.70 -7.78 27.19
C ASP A 26 12.17 -7.95 27.31
N LEU A 27 11.64 -9.10 26.86
CA LEU A 27 10.22 -9.42 27.00
C LEU A 27 9.96 -9.99 28.40
N ASN A 28 9.17 -9.27 29.18
CA ASN A 28 8.78 -9.68 30.54
C ASN A 28 7.61 -10.69 30.48
N LEU A 29 7.95 -11.95 30.17
CA LEU A 29 7.03 -13.07 30.05
C LEU A 29 7.43 -14.18 31.05
N ASN A 30 6.74 -15.33 30.98
CA ASN A 30 7.13 -16.52 31.74
C ASN A 30 8.62 -16.87 31.49
N SER A 31 9.34 -17.28 32.50
CA SER A 31 10.80 -17.58 32.42
C SER A 31 11.17 -18.66 31.40
N GLY A 32 10.23 -19.53 31.04
CA GLY A 32 10.39 -20.53 29.98
C GLY A 32 9.94 -20.08 28.59
N ALA A 33 9.46 -18.84 28.45
CA ALA A 33 8.97 -18.35 27.17
C ALA A 33 10.09 -18.23 26.14
N GLN A 34 9.80 -18.67 24.93
CA GLN A 34 10.69 -18.57 23.76
C GLN A 34 10.11 -17.60 22.74
N ALA A 35 10.97 -16.77 22.16
CA ALA A 35 10.66 -15.97 20.99
C ALA A 35 11.14 -16.72 19.74
N TYR A 36 10.28 -16.75 18.72
CA TYR A 36 10.62 -17.21 17.38
C TYR A 36 10.65 -16.01 16.45
N VAL A 37 11.80 -15.76 15.82
CA VAL A 37 11.97 -14.73 14.79
C VAL A 37 11.94 -15.44 13.44
N LEU A 38 11.00 -15.03 12.58
CA LEU A 38 10.88 -15.58 11.23
C LEU A 38 12.15 -15.27 10.41
N PRO A 39 12.50 -16.14 9.44
CA PRO A 39 13.63 -15.88 8.56
C PRO A 39 13.36 -14.67 7.66
N CYS A 40 14.43 -13.94 7.29
CA CYS A 40 14.35 -12.91 6.26
C CYS A 40 14.58 -13.54 4.88
N ILE A 41 13.95 -12.96 3.85
CA ILE A 41 14.13 -13.39 2.46
C ILE A 41 15.43 -12.79 1.93
N ALA A 42 15.58 -11.47 2.05
CA ALA A 42 16.78 -10.74 1.61
C ALA A 42 16.80 -9.34 2.28
N GLY A 43 17.85 -8.56 2.02
CA GLY A 43 17.88 -7.15 2.40
C GLY A 43 16.66 -6.41 1.82
N HIS A 44 15.99 -5.60 2.61
CA HIS A 44 14.73 -4.91 2.29
C HIS A 44 13.51 -5.81 2.00
N VAL A 45 13.65 -7.13 2.08
CA VAL A 45 12.52 -8.09 1.99
C VAL A 45 12.59 -8.98 3.23
N GLY A 46 11.98 -8.52 4.29
CA GLY A 46 12.21 -9.00 5.65
C GLY A 46 11.36 -10.18 6.10
N ALA A 47 11.37 -10.40 7.40
CA ALA A 47 10.60 -11.42 8.07
C ALA A 47 9.08 -11.16 8.05
N ASP A 48 8.67 -9.91 7.89
CA ASP A 48 7.30 -9.47 7.66
C ASP A 48 6.78 -10.01 6.31
N THR A 49 7.56 -9.88 5.23
CA THR A 49 7.23 -10.48 3.94
C THR A 49 7.16 -12.01 4.02
N ALA A 50 8.05 -12.65 4.77
CA ALA A 50 7.95 -14.08 5.03
C ALA A 50 6.63 -14.44 5.75
N ALA A 51 6.23 -13.63 6.72
CA ALA A 51 4.94 -13.81 7.39
C ALA A 51 3.74 -13.61 6.43
N VAL A 52 3.81 -12.63 5.53
CA VAL A 52 2.79 -12.43 4.47
C VAL A 52 2.70 -13.66 3.57
N ILE A 53 3.84 -14.21 3.12
CA ILE A 53 3.86 -15.44 2.32
C ILE A 53 3.22 -16.61 3.08
N LEU A 54 3.48 -16.73 4.38
CA LEU A 54 2.88 -17.76 5.22
C LEU A 54 1.36 -17.59 5.35
N SER A 55 0.86 -16.35 5.44
CA SER A 55 -0.57 -16.03 5.51
C SER A 55 -1.28 -16.33 4.19
N GLU A 56 -0.77 -15.78 3.09
CA GLU A 56 -1.45 -15.76 1.79
C GLU A 56 -1.15 -16.99 0.91
N GLN A 57 -0.11 -17.73 1.26
CA GLN A 57 0.27 -19.03 0.69
C GLN A 57 0.42 -19.06 -0.86
N PRO A 58 1.09 -18.07 -1.49
CA PRO A 58 1.29 -18.09 -2.95
C PRO A 58 2.06 -19.34 -3.40
N HIS A 59 2.96 -19.86 -2.57
CA HIS A 59 3.74 -21.08 -2.82
C HIS A 59 2.90 -22.38 -2.88
N LYS A 60 1.61 -22.32 -2.59
CA LYS A 60 0.65 -23.44 -2.72
C LYS A 60 -0.33 -23.22 -3.87
N SER A 61 -0.31 -22.07 -4.51
CA SER A 61 -1.19 -21.77 -5.64
C SER A 61 -0.68 -22.45 -6.91
N GLU A 62 -1.58 -22.99 -7.72
CA GLU A 62 -1.24 -23.53 -9.05
C GLU A 62 -1.06 -22.40 -10.08
N GLU A 63 -1.74 -21.27 -9.86
CA GLU A 63 -1.72 -20.09 -10.72
C GLU A 63 -1.00 -18.93 -10.05
N PRO A 64 -0.36 -18.02 -10.82
CA PRO A 64 0.38 -16.91 -10.27
C PRO A 64 -0.49 -15.97 -9.43
N VAL A 65 -0.02 -15.63 -8.25
CA VAL A 65 -0.60 -14.66 -7.31
C VAL A 65 0.35 -13.48 -7.17
N LEU A 66 -0.18 -12.27 -7.21
CA LEU A 66 0.52 -11.04 -6.87
C LEU A 66 0.12 -10.60 -5.47
N ILE A 67 1.09 -10.39 -4.61
CA ILE A 67 0.88 -9.83 -3.27
C ILE A 67 1.62 -8.52 -3.19
N ILE A 68 0.95 -7.49 -2.68
CA ILE A 68 1.51 -6.15 -2.48
C ILE A 68 1.25 -5.78 -1.02
N ASP A 69 2.30 -5.75 -0.21
CA ASP A 69 2.25 -5.29 1.17
C ASP A 69 2.65 -3.82 1.22
N ILE A 70 1.66 -2.93 1.39
CA ILE A 70 1.84 -1.49 1.23
C ILE A 70 2.17 -0.87 2.58
N GLY A 71 3.38 -0.33 2.69
CA GLY A 71 3.90 0.49 3.78
C GLY A 71 4.67 1.69 3.22
N THR A 72 5.61 2.21 3.99
CA THR A 72 6.58 3.23 3.55
C THR A 72 7.46 2.70 2.41
N ASN A 73 7.76 1.41 2.41
CA ASN A 73 8.12 0.66 1.21
C ASN A 73 6.98 -0.29 0.89
N ALA A 74 6.91 -0.75 -0.35
CA ALA A 74 6.00 -1.81 -0.72
C ALA A 74 6.80 -3.09 -1.01
N GLU A 75 6.55 -4.13 -0.24
CA GLU A 75 7.07 -5.45 -0.52
C GLU A 75 6.12 -6.16 -1.46
N ILE A 76 6.67 -6.63 -2.57
CA ILE A 76 5.91 -7.23 -3.67
C ILE A 76 6.36 -8.68 -3.82
N VAL A 77 5.40 -9.61 -3.79
CA VAL A 77 5.65 -11.04 -4.03
C VAL A 77 4.81 -11.49 -5.22
N LEU A 78 5.44 -12.14 -6.19
CA LEU A 78 4.78 -12.66 -7.38
C LEU A 78 5.19 -14.10 -7.63
N GLY A 79 4.22 -14.95 -7.89
CA GLY A 79 4.49 -16.32 -8.35
C GLY A 79 3.47 -17.34 -7.91
N ASP A 80 3.86 -18.59 -8.00
CA ASP A 80 3.05 -19.78 -7.75
C ASP A 80 3.84 -20.87 -7.00
N SER A 81 3.34 -22.10 -7.00
CA SER A 81 4.00 -23.25 -6.37
C SER A 81 5.34 -23.64 -7.01
N LYS A 82 5.66 -23.12 -8.18
CA LYS A 82 6.88 -23.47 -8.94
C LYS A 82 7.98 -22.42 -8.76
N ARG A 83 7.60 -21.14 -8.68
CA ARG A 83 8.54 -20.01 -8.58
C ARG A 83 7.93 -18.86 -7.82
N LEU A 84 8.67 -18.27 -6.90
CA LEU A 84 8.33 -17.04 -6.21
C LEU A 84 9.42 -16.00 -6.42
N LEU A 85 9.00 -14.81 -6.83
CA LEU A 85 9.82 -13.60 -6.90
C LEU A 85 9.42 -12.64 -5.79
N ALA A 86 10.37 -11.90 -5.25
CA ALA A 86 10.09 -10.83 -4.30
C ALA A 86 10.95 -9.60 -4.58
N ALA A 87 10.38 -8.42 -4.38
CA ALA A 87 11.07 -7.14 -4.48
C ALA A 87 10.55 -6.17 -3.42
N SER A 88 11.38 -5.20 -3.06
CA SER A 88 10.96 -4.03 -2.29
C SER A 88 11.00 -2.80 -3.20
N SER A 89 9.95 -2.00 -3.17
CA SER A 89 9.82 -0.77 -3.94
C SER A 89 9.68 0.46 -3.03
N PRO A 90 10.46 1.54 -3.27
CA PRO A 90 10.50 2.72 -2.40
C PRO A 90 9.31 3.65 -2.68
N THR A 91 8.13 3.33 -2.17
CA THR A 91 6.90 4.13 -2.36
C THR A 91 6.90 5.43 -1.57
N GLY A 92 7.66 5.51 -0.50
CA GLY A 92 7.62 6.65 0.43
C GLY A 92 6.32 6.69 1.27
N PRO A 93 6.19 7.66 2.19
CA PRO A 93 5.10 7.68 3.15
C PRO A 93 3.83 8.40 2.66
N ALA A 94 3.70 8.71 1.36
CA ALA A 94 2.56 9.45 0.83
C ALA A 94 1.23 8.71 1.03
N PHE A 95 1.22 7.41 0.86
CA PHE A 95 0.04 6.58 1.11
C PHE A 95 -0.41 6.57 2.57
N GLU A 96 0.50 6.86 3.51
CA GLU A 96 0.19 7.00 4.93
C GLU A 96 -0.28 8.43 5.30
N GLY A 97 -0.34 9.34 4.32
CA GLY A 97 -0.74 10.74 4.49
C GLY A 97 0.37 11.67 4.97
N ALA A 98 1.62 11.18 5.15
CA ALA A 98 2.68 12.01 5.75
C ALA A 98 3.21 13.13 4.83
N GLN A 99 3.02 13.03 3.52
CA GLN A 99 3.42 14.05 2.54
C GLN A 99 2.22 14.78 1.92
N ILE A 100 1.05 14.59 2.50
CA ILE A 100 -0.21 15.17 2.04
C ILE A 100 -0.55 16.37 2.91
N SER A 101 -0.92 17.50 2.31
CA SER A 101 -1.13 18.78 3.01
C SER A 101 -2.18 18.70 4.11
N ALA A 102 -3.26 17.96 3.89
CA ALA A 102 -4.29 17.68 4.89
C ALA A 102 -4.23 16.24 5.42
N GLY A 103 -3.09 15.55 5.19
CA GLY A 103 -2.92 14.15 5.54
C GLY A 103 -2.77 13.91 7.04
N GLN A 104 -3.39 12.85 7.53
CA GLN A 104 -3.26 12.39 8.92
C GLN A 104 -3.34 10.87 9.02
N ARG A 105 -2.96 10.34 10.17
CA ARG A 105 -3.17 8.93 10.49
C ARG A 105 -4.66 8.61 10.57
N ALA A 106 -5.03 7.37 10.29
CA ALA A 106 -6.38 6.86 10.48
C ALA A 106 -6.79 6.99 11.96
N ALA A 107 -7.68 7.95 12.25
CA ALA A 107 -8.19 8.27 13.58
C ALA A 107 -9.60 8.84 13.44
N PRO A 108 -10.41 8.87 14.51
CA PRO A 108 -11.75 9.48 14.48
C PRO A 108 -11.71 10.90 13.90
N GLY A 109 -12.60 11.19 12.94
CA GLY A 109 -12.67 12.46 12.23
C GLY A 109 -11.83 12.53 10.95
N ALA A 110 -10.93 11.58 10.68
CA ALA A 110 -10.24 11.49 9.40
C ALA A 110 -11.21 11.05 8.29
N ILE A 111 -11.19 11.73 7.16
CA ILE A 111 -11.92 11.31 5.95
C ILE A 111 -11.31 10.01 5.45
N GLU A 112 -12.12 8.96 5.37
CA GLU A 112 -11.74 7.64 4.89
C GLU A 112 -12.40 7.26 3.56
N ARG A 113 -13.56 7.85 3.26
CA ARG A 113 -14.31 7.63 2.02
C ARG A 113 -14.73 8.95 1.40
N VAL A 114 -14.71 8.99 0.08
CA VAL A 114 -15.10 10.17 -0.71
C VAL A 114 -15.94 9.72 -1.89
N ARG A 115 -16.95 10.53 -2.23
CA ARG A 115 -17.66 10.45 -3.52
C ARG A 115 -17.83 11.86 -4.04
N ILE A 116 -17.62 12.04 -5.35
CA ILE A 116 -17.82 13.32 -6.04
C ILE A 116 -18.93 13.14 -7.07
N ASP A 117 -19.97 13.93 -6.95
CA ASP A 117 -21.05 13.92 -7.94
C ASP A 117 -20.52 14.42 -9.30
N PRO A 118 -20.64 13.63 -10.38
CA PRO A 118 -20.02 13.97 -11.67
C PRO A 118 -20.70 15.15 -12.40
N GLU A 119 -21.93 15.53 -12.01
CA GLU A 119 -22.66 16.64 -12.62
C GLU A 119 -22.41 17.94 -11.88
N THR A 120 -22.55 17.92 -10.55
CA THR A 120 -22.41 19.11 -9.71
C THR A 120 -20.98 19.35 -9.25
N LEU A 121 -20.15 18.31 -9.26
CA LEU A 121 -18.76 18.29 -8.75
C LEU A 121 -18.67 18.55 -7.24
N GLU A 122 -19.78 18.33 -6.52
CA GLU A 122 -19.84 18.45 -5.08
C GLU A 122 -19.39 17.14 -4.41
N PRO A 123 -18.50 17.24 -3.42
CA PRO A 123 -18.03 16.08 -2.69
C PRO A 123 -18.95 15.74 -1.53
N LYS A 124 -19.04 14.44 -1.22
CA LYS A 124 -19.48 13.96 0.08
C LYS A 124 -18.44 13.04 0.67
N VAL A 125 -18.28 13.10 1.97
CA VAL A 125 -17.25 12.39 2.70
C VAL A 125 -17.84 11.53 3.82
N LYS A 126 -17.10 10.47 4.17
CA LYS A 126 -17.34 9.68 5.36
C LYS A 126 -16.08 9.71 6.20
N VAL A 127 -16.22 9.83 7.49
CA VAL A 127 -15.09 9.91 8.43
C VAL A 127 -15.05 8.71 9.35
N ILE A 128 -13.86 8.35 9.78
CA ILE A 128 -13.66 7.30 10.78
C ILE A 128 -14.41 7.68 12.05
N GLY A 129 -15.20 6.74 12.57
CA GLY A 129 -15.98 6.91 13.78
C GLY A 129 -17.40 7.46 13.58
N ASN A 130 -17.82 7.69 12.31
CA ASN A 130 -19.21 8.03 11.99
C ASN A 130 -19.68 7.22 10.77
N ASP A 131 -20.84 6.58 10.88
CA ASP A 131 -21.39 5.73 9.82
C ASP A 131 -22.15 6.51 8.74
N LEU A 132 -22.45 7.80 8.98
CA LEU A 132 -23.18 8.65 8.06
C LEU A 132 -22.25 9.30 7.04
N TRP A 133 -22.77 9.58 5.85
CA TRP A 133 -22.16 10.46 4.89
C TRP A 133 -22.42 11.92 5.24
N SER A 134 -21.55 12.81 4.82
CA SER A 134 -21.64 14.26 5.13
C SER A 134 -22.84 14.98 4.51
N ASP A 135 -23.54 14.37 3.57
CA ASP A 135 -24.81 14.85 3.01
C ASP A 135 -26.04 14.43 3.81
N ASP A 136 -25.88 13.59 4.84
CA ASP A 136 -26.96 13.22 5.76
C ASP A 136 -27.22 14.36 6.76
N PRO A 137 -28.46 14.82 6.93
CA PRO A 137 -28.79 15.89 7.91
C PRO A 137 -28.41 15.59 9.37
N ALA A 138 -28.22 14.32 9.72
CA ALA A 138 -27.78 13.88 11.05
C ALA A 138 -26.25 13.76 11.19
N PHE A 139 -25.49 14.10 10.15
CA PHE A 139 -24.03 14.09 10.22
C PHE A 139 -23.54 15.24 11.13
N ASP A 140 -22.94 14.90 12.25
CA ASP A 140 -22.43 15.83 13.28
C ASP A 140 -20.93 15.62 13.59
N ALA A 141 -20.24 14.82 12.79
CA ALA A 141 -18.84 14.51 13.05
C ALA A 141 -17.91 15.69 12.75
N GLN A 142 -16.89 15.85 13.59
CA GLN A 142 -15.80 16.76 13.30
C GLN A 142 -14.91 16.15 12.22
N VAL A 143 -14.69 16.90 11.13
CA VAL A 143 -13.78 16.53 10.06
C VAL A 143 -12.42 17.16 10.32
N THR A 144 -11.34 16.35 10.38
CA THR A 144 -10.02 16.80 10.86
C THR A 144 -8.91 16.71 9.79
N GLY A 145 -9.04 15.84 8.81
CA GLY A 145 -8.04 15.64 7.75
C GLY A 145 -8.37 14.44 6.87
N LEU A 146 -7.40 13.98 6.08
CA LEU A 146 -7.50 12.83 5.18
C LEU A 146 -6.61 11.69 5.68
N CYS A 147 -7.14 10.49 5.86
CA CYS A 147 -6.29 9.31 6.03
C CYS A 147 -5.91 8.71 4.66
N GLY A 148 -5.01 7.73 4.69
CA GLY A 148 -4.48 7.13 3.47
C GLY A 148 -5.53 6.59 2.51
N SER A 149 -6.57 5.88 3.00
CA SER A 149 -7.67 5.42 2.13
C SER A 149 -8.45 6.59 1.53
N GLY A 150 -8.67 7.65 2.30
CA GLY A 150 -9.37 8.84 1.84
C GLY A 150 -8.62 9.58 0.72
N ILE A 151 -7.27 9.66 0.79
CA ILE A 151 -6.49 10.30 -0.28
C ILE A 151 -6.54 9.50 -1.59
N ILE A 152 -6.51 8.18 -1.53
CA ILE A 152 -6.65 7.31 -2.71
C ILE A 152 -8.04 7.48 -3.32
N GLU A 153 -9.09 7.45 -2.50
CA GLU A 153 -10.45 7.62 -3.00
C GLU A 153 -10.69 9.02 -3.60
N VAL A 154 -10.26 10.11 -2.93
CA VAL A 154 -10.50 11.44 -3.45
C VAL A 154 -9.80 11.67 -4.79
N ILE A 155 -8.55 11.20 -4.95
CA ILE A 155 -7.84 11.33 -6.23
C ILE A 155 -8.52 10.48 -7.30
N GLY A 156 -8.93 9.24 -6.98
CA GLY A 156 -9.68 8.39 -7.90
C GLY A 156 -11.02 9.02 -8.31
N GLU A 157 -11.77 9.58 -7.39
CA GLU A 157 -13.01 10.32 -7.67
C GLU A 157 -12.76 11.58 -8.54
N MET A 158 -11.67 12.32 -8.25
CA MET A 158 -11.29 13.48 -9.08
C MET A 158 -10.94 13.06 -10.52
N VAL A 159 -10.30 11.91 -10.71
CA VAL A 159 -10.04 11.36 -12.06
C VAL A 159 -11.35 10.98 -12.73
N LEU A 160 -12.26 10.29 -12.07
CA LEU A 160 -13.58 9.90 -12.61
C LEU A 160 -14.44 11.12 -12.94
N ALA A 161 -14.42 12.15 -12.10
CA ALA A 161 -15.13 13.41 -12.30
C ALA A 161 -14.44 14.36 -13.32
N ARG A 162 -13.29 13.96 -13.89
CA ARG A 162 -12.45 14.75 -14.80
C ARG A 162 -11.97 16.08 -14.22
N LEU A 163 -11.81 16.12 -12.90
CA LEU A 163 -11.18 17.25 -12.19
C LEU A 163 -9.66 17.20 -12.27
N VAL A 164 -9.12 16.03 -12.62
CA VAL A 164 -7.69 15.78 -12.84
C VAL A 164 -7.51 15.22 -14.24
N THR A 165 -6.57 15.77 -14.99
CA THR A 165 -6.21 15.34 -16.34
C THR A 165 -5.44 14.00 -16.31
N ALA A 166 -5.25 13.38 -17.47
CA ALA A 166 -4.45 12.16 -17.60
C ALA A 166 -2.99 12.34 -17.12
N ASP A 167 -2.45 13.56 -17.24
CA ASP A 167 -1.11 13.92 -16.76
C ASP A 167 -1.05 14.17 -15.24
N GLY A 168 -2.18 14.03 -14.55
CA GLY A 168 -2.28 14.24 -13.10
C GLY A 168 -2.29 15.72 -12.71
N ILE A 169 -2.82 16.60 -13.55
CA ILE A 169 -2.95 18.04 -13.29
C ILE A 169 -4.39 18.36 -12.93
N ILE A 170 -4.59 19.13 -11.86
CA ILE A 170 -5.91 19.65 -11.52
C ILE A 170 -6.33 20.63 -12.63
N ASP A 171 -7.46 20.34 -13.29
CA ASP A 171 -7.94 21.14 -14.42
C ASP A 171 -8.55 22.45 -13.94
N GLY A 172 -7.81 23.54 -14.15
CA GLY A 172 -8.26 24.90 -13.79
C GLY A 172 -9.47 25.39 -14.59
N GLU A 173 -9.76 24.84 -15.77
CA GLU A 173 -10.96 25.22 -16.54
C GLU A 173 -12.25 24.78 -15.82
N MET A 174 -12.15 23.78 -14.98
CA MET A 174 -13.26 23.29 -14.16
C MET A 174 -13.70 24.31 -13.08
N ALA A 175 -12.91 25.35 -12.79
CA ALA A 175 -13.32 26.47 -11.93
C ALA A 175 -14.54 27.22 -12.49
N SER A 176 -14.80 27.12 -13.78
CA SER A 176 -16.02 27.66 -14.39
C SER A 176 -17.29 26.86 -14.07
N ARG A 177 -17.15 25.61 -13.62
CA ARG A 177 -18.24 24.68 -13.31
C ARG A 177 -18.48 24.51 -11.80
N THR A 178 -17.44 24.70 -10.99
CA THR A 178 -17.54 24.55 -9.54
C THR A 178 -16.65 25.53 -8.80
N SER A 179 -17.16 26.08 -7.69
CA SER A 179 -16.38 26.92 -6.78
C SER A 179 -15.38 26.10 -5.92
N ARG A 180 -15.40 24.77 -6.01
CA ARG A 180 -14.48 23.89 -5.30
C ARG A 180 -13.06 23.91 -5.86
N ILE A 181 -12.89 24.31 -7.14
CA ILE A 181 -11.57 24.54 -7.74
C ILE A 181 -11.14 25.97 -7.46
N GLU A 182 -10.02 26.10 -6.76
CA GLU A 182 -9.45 27.39 -6.38
C GLU A 182 -8.02 27.52 -6.93
N ALA A 183 -7.67 28.73 -7.37
CA ALA A 183 -6.28 29.00 -7.76
C ALA A 183 -5.35 28.95 -6.53
N SER A 184 -4.22 28.28 -6.67
CA SER A 184 -3.19 28.13 -5.65
C SER A 184 -1.83 28.36 -6.29
N ASP A 185 -1.27 29.55 -6.11
CA ASP A 185 -0.04 30.01 -6.77
C ASP A 185 -0.09 29.84 -8.31
N ARG A 186 0.66 28.87 -8.84
CA ARG A 186 0.71 28.55 -10.29
C ARG A 186 -0.13 27.35 -10.68
N THR A 187 -0.87 26.79 -9.73
CA THR A 187 -1.64 25.57 -9.86
C THR A 187 -3.05 25.76 -9.34
N PHE A 188 -3.76 24.67 -9.11
CA PHE A 188 -5.09 24.68 -8.54
C PHE A 188 -5.17 23.69 -7.38
N SER A 189 -6.17 23.89 -6.52
CA SER A 189 -6.56 22.95 -5.47
C SER A 189 -8.05 22.65 -5.56
N TYR A 190 -8.47 21.49 -5.07
CA TYR A 190 -9.88 21.12 -4.96
C TYR A 190 -10.28 21.11 -3.48
N THR A 191 -11.30 21.91 -3.12
CA THR A 191 -11.84 21.98 -1.77
C THR A 191 -12.76 20.81 -1.51
N LEU A 192 -12.26 19.82 -0.78
CA LEU A 192 -12.99 18.63 -0.41
C LEU A 192 -13.96 18.88 0.75
N TRP A 193 -13.54 19.66 1.73
CA TRP A 193 -14.34 20.00 2.91
C TRP A 193 -14.18 21.47 3.25
N ASP A 194 -15.30 22.14 3.50
CA ASP A 194 -15.34 23.57 3.88
C ASP A 194 -16.14 23.71 5.17
N GLY A 195 -15.52 23.44 6.29
CA GLY A 195 -16.08 23.51 7.64
C GLY A 195 -15.16 24.29 8.59
N ALA A 196 -15.16 23.93 9.87
CA ALA A 196 -14.27 24.54 10.85
C ALA A 196 -12.78 24.41 10.48
N THR A 197 -12.44 23.31 9.83
CA THR A 197 -11.14 23.08 9.16
C THR A 197 -11.40 22.94 7.68
N LYS A 198 -10.76 23.75 6.86
CA LYS A 198 -10.82 23.61 5.40
C LYS A 198 -9.83 22.52 4.98
N ILE A 199 -10.33 21.53 4.22
CA ILE A 199 -9.50 20.43 3.69
C ILE A 199 -9.51 20.53 2.16
N GLN A 200 -8.33 20.62 1.60
CA GLN A 200 -8.10 20.72 0.17
C GLN A 200 -7.17 19.61 -0.30
N VAL A 201 -7.35 19.18 -1.53
CA VAL A 201 -6.39 18.38 -2.28
C VAL A 201 -5.62 19.34 -3.20
N THR A 202 -4.33 19.41 -3.03
CA THR A 202 -3.45 20.29 -3.79
C THR A 202 -2.79 19.55 -4.95
N GLN A 203 -2.19 20.30 -5.88
CA GLN A 203 -1.39 19.68 -6.95
C GLN A 203 -0.18 18.90 -6.41
N ASP A 204 0.42 19.37 -5.32
CA ASP A 204 1.54 18.68 -4.68
C ASP A 204 1.11 17.36 -4.04
N ASP A 205 -0.10 17.29 -3.49
CA ASP A 205 -0.66 16.04 -2.97
C ASP A 205 -0.83 15.00 -4.08
N ILE A 206 -1.38 15.42 -5.24
CA ILE A 206 -1.50 14.53 -6.40
C ILE A 206 -0.14 14.06 -6.87
N ARG A 207 0.86 14.96 -6.92
CA ARG A 207 2.22 14.61 -7.34
C ARG A 207 2.87 13.62 -6.36
N ALA A 208 2.68 13.79 -5.05
CA ALA A 208 3.18 12.84 -4.05
C ALA A 208 2.61 11.43 -4.26
N ILE A 209 1.30 11.33 -4.51
CA ILE A 209 0.65 10.04 -4.81
C ILE A 209 1.09 9.48 -6.17
N GLN A 210 1.28 10.31 -7.21
CA GLN A 210 1.81 9.84 -8.49
C GLN A 210 3.19 9.20 -8.36
N LEU A 211 4.10 9.82 -7.59
CA LEU A 211 5.44 9.27 -7.36
C LEU A 211 5.37 7.95 -6.59
N ALA A 212 4.56 7.89 -5.53
CA ALA A 212 4.38 6.69 -4.74
C ALA A 212 3.80 5.53 -5.57
N LYS A 213 2.73 5.81 -6.35
CA LYS A 213 2.14 4.80 -7.23
C LYS A 213 3.09 4.38 -8.35
N GLY A 214 3.85 5.33 -8.92
CA GLY A 214 4.85 5.03 -9.96
C GLY A 214 5.87 4.02 -9.47
N ALA A 215 6.43 4.22 -8.27
CA ALA A 215 7.34 3.27 -7.65
C ALA A 215 6.68 1.89 -7.43
N LEU A 216 5.44 1.87 -6.93
CA LEU A 216 4.69 0.64 -6.71
C LEU A 216 4.45 -0.12 -8.02
N THR A 217 3.96 0.61 -9.04
CA THR A 217 3.64 0.05 -10.37
C THR A 217 4.90 -0.49 -11.05
N ALA A 218 6.01 0.26 -10.99
CA ALA A 218 7.30 -0.19 -11.52
C ALA A 218 7.75 -1.51 -10.87
N GLY A 219 7.54 -1.65 -9.55
CA GLY A 219 7.90 -2.86 -8.83
C GLY A 219 7.16 -4.11 -9.31
N TRP A 220 5.82 -4.08 -9.36
CA TRP A 220 5.07 -5.25 -9.77
C TRP A 220 5.17 -5.53 -11.28
N ARG A 221 5.25 -4.50 -12.14
CA ARG A 221 5.50 -4.67 -13.58
C ARG A 221 6.84 -5.34 -13.84
N LEU A 222 7.89 -4.90 -13.14
CA LEU A 222 9.19 -5.52 -13.23
C LEU A 222 9.15 -7.02 -12.91
N LEU A 223 8.47 -7.40 -11.81
CA LEU A 223 8.34 -8.81 -11.45
C LEU A 223 7.54 -9.60 -12.49
N MET A 224 6.47 -9.02 -13.05
CA MET A 224 5.69 -9.64 -14.12
C MET A 224 6.54 -9.86 -15.38
N ASP A 225 7.35 -8.88 -15.77
CA ASP A 225 8.28 -8.99 -16.91
C ASP A 225 9.28 -10.13 -16.71
N ILE A 226 9.91 -10.20 -15.52
CA ILE A 226 10.89 -11.23 -15.19
C ILE A 226 10.25 -12.63 -15.15
N ALA A 227 9.00 -12.70 -14.67
CA ALA A 227 8.23 -13.94 -14.67
C ALA A 227 7.68 -14.31 -16.04
N GLY A 228 7.68 -13.39 -17.03
CA GLY A 228 7.07 -13.59 -18.35
C GLY A 228 5.54 -13.66 -18.30
N LEU A 229 4.91 -12.98 -17.32
CA LEU A 229 3.48 -13.01 -17.09
C LEU A 229 2.80 -11.74 -17.62
N GLN A 230 1.61 -11.89 -18.20
CA GLN A 230 0.76 -10.78 -18.62
C GLN A 230 -0.39 -10.54 -17.63
N THR A 231 -0.80 -11.56 -16.90
CA THR A 231 -1.90 -11.52 -15.94
C THR A 231 -1.57 -12.37 -14.73
N VAL A 232 -2.29 -12.12 -13.65
CA VAL A 232 -2.27 -12.93 -12.43
C VAL A 232 -3.68 -13.41 -12.11
N SER A 233 -3.79 -14.54 -11.43
CA SER A 233 -5.09 -15.09 -11.04
C SER A 233 -5.74 -14.30 -9.91
N ARG A 234 -4.90 -13.69 -9.05
CA ARG A 234 -5.34 -12.96 -7.87
C ARG A 234 -4.31 -11.91 -7.50
N THR A 235 -4.79 -10.73 -7.10
CA THR A 235 -3.97 -9.68 -6.46
C THR A 235 -4.39 -9.52 -5.01
N VAL A 236 -3.44 -9.54 -4.10
CA VAL A 236 -3.67 -9.37 -2.66
C VAL A 236 -3.02 -8.07 -2.20
N LEU A 237 -3.84 -7.15 -1.68
CA LEU A 237 -3.40 -5.94 -1.01
C LEU A 237 -3.29 -6.21 0.49
N SER A 238 -2.12 -6.01 1.05
CA SER A 238 -1.79 -6.23 2.45
C SER A 238 -1.19 -4.97 3.07
N GLY A 239 -0.92 -5.01 4.36
CA GLY A 239 -0.38 -3.91 5.15
C GLY A 239 -1.45 -3.15 5.91
N ALA A 240 -1.01 -2.35 6.86
CA ALA A 240 -1.92 -1.55 7.69
C ALA A 240 -2.76 -0.58 6.86
N PHE A 241 -2.20 -0.09 5.77
CA PHE A 241 -2.87 0.77 4.81
C PHE A 241 -3.62 -0.03 3.73
N GLY A 242 -2.99 -1.07 3.14
CA GLY A 242 -3.57 -1.89 2.06
C GLY A 242 -4.92 -2.53 2.43
N ALA A 243 -5.14 -2.80 3.72
CA ALA A 243 -6.40 -3.32 4.25
C ALA A 243 -7.61 -2.41 4.05
N HIS A 244 -7.38 -1.12 3.87
CA HIS A 244 -8.43 -0.10 3.82
C HIS A 244 -8.58 0.54 2.44
N ILE A 245 -7.72 0.18 1.49
CA ILE A 245 -7.84 0.62 0.09
C ILE A 245 -9.01 -0.11 -0.56
N ASP A 246 -9.88 0.65 -1.20
CA ASP A 246 -10.90 0.07 -2.07
C ASP A 246 -10.24 -0.44 -3.36
N PRO A 247 -10.40 -1.72 -3.72
CA PRO A 247 -9.82 -2.30 -4.92
C PRO A 247 -10.13 -1.54 -6.21
N LEU A 248 -11.32 -0.94 -6.30
CA LEU A 248 -11.72 -0.14 -7.45
C LEU A 248 -10.79 1.06 -7.64
N TYR A 249 -10.53 1.82 -6.58
CA TYR A 249 -9.67 3.00 -6.67
C TYR A 249 -8.19 2.63 -6.82
N ALA A 250 -7.75 1.51 -6.23
CA ALA A 250 -6.42 0.98 -6.50
C ALA A 250 -6.22 0.69 -8.00
N MET A 251 -7.22 0.10 -8.66
CA MET A 251 -7.19 -0.18 -10.09
C MET A 251 -7.30 1.10 -10.94
N ILE A 252 -8.25 2.00 -10.62
CA ILE A 252 -8.40 3.29 -11.33
C ILE A 252 -7.10 4.08 -11.34
N LEU A 253 -6.36 4.07 -10.23
CA LEU A 253 -5.08 4.76 -10.12
C LEU A 253 -3.90 3.95 -10.69
N GLY A 254 -4.10 2.72 -11.15
CA GLY A 254 -3.06 1.85 -11.69
C GLY A 254 -2.07 1.34 -10.63
N MET A 255 -2.48 1.28 -9.36
CA MET A 255 -1.67 0.73 -8.27
C MET A 255 -1.56 -0.79 -8.34
N VAL A 256 -2.50 -1.45 -8.99
CA VAL A 256 -2.58 -2.89 -9.22
C VAL A 256 -2.81 -3.18 -10.70
N PRO A 257 -2.50 -4.39 -11.20
CA PRO A 257 -2.85 -4.78 -12.55
C PRO A 257 -4.36 -4.74 -12.80
N ASP A 258 -4.75 -4.39 -14.03
CA ASP A 258 -6.13 -4.48 -14.46
C ASP A 258 -6.64 -5.94 -14.40
N GLY A 259 -7.86 -6.11 -13.92
CA GLY A 259 -8.49 -7.42 -13.80
C GLY A 259 -9.90 -7.34 -13.24
N PRO A 260 -10.57 -8.48 -13.08
CA PRO A 260 -11.87 -8.53 -12.41
C PRO A 260 -11.72 -8.09 -10.94
N LEU A 261 -12.58 -7.17 -10.49
CA LEU A 261 -12.50 -6.63 -9.12
C LEU A 261 -12.57 -7.71 -8.04
N GLU A 262 -13.30 -8.79 -8.29
CA GLU A 262 -13.42 -9.93 -7.38
C GLU A 262 -12.11 -10.72 -7.19
N THR A 263 -11.12 -10.50 -8.05
CA THR A 263 -9.79 -11.10 -7.91
C THR A 263 -8.82 -10.24 -7.12
N ILE A 264 -9.21 -9.01 -6.77
CA ILE A 264 -8.40 -8.10 -5.95
C ILE A 264 -8.91 -8.16 -4.51
N ILE A 265 -8.08 -8.64 -3.60
CA ILE A 265 -8.46 -8.95 -2.21
C ILE A 265 -7.68 -8.06 -1.26
N ALA A 266 -8.38 -7.41 -0.34
CA ALA A 266 -7.75 -6.72 0.79
C ALA A 266 -7.58 -7.71 1.96
N ALA A 267 -6.34 -8.15 2.21
CA ALA A 267 -6.03 -9.19 3.21
C ALA A 267 -5.81 -8.63 4.64
N GLY A 268 -5.85 -7.33 4.80
CA GLY A 268 -5.57 -6.73 6.10
C GLY A 268 -4.11 -6.85 6.50
N ASN A 269 -3.87 -7.04 7.79
CA ASN A 269 -2.52 -7.25 8.34
C ASN A 269 -2.10 -8.73 8.12
N ALA A 270 -1.73 -9.07 6.88
CA ALA A 270 -1.29 -10.42 6.54
C ALA A 270 0.01 -10.80 7.26
N ALA A 271 0.94 -9.85 7.44
CA ALA A 271 2.17 -10.07 8.22
C ALA A 271 1.84 -10.47 9.67
N GLY A 272 0.92 -9.76 10.32
CA GLY A 272 0.46 -10.12 11.67
C GLY A 272 -0.26 -11.47 11.72
N THR A 273 -1.00 -11.83 10.67
CA THR A 273 -1.65 -13.14 10.55
C THR A 273 -0.62 -14.25 10.42
N GLY A 274 0.38 -14.10 9.55
CA GLY A 274 1.46 -15.05 9.38
C GLY A 274 2.31 -15.21 10.65
N ALA A 275 2.62 -14.11 11.34
CA ALA A 275 3.31 -14.15 12.63
C ALA A 275 2.53 -14.95 13.68
N ARG A 276 1.20 -14.78 13.75
CA ARG A 276 0.34 -15.60 14.64
C ARG A 276 0.32 -17.06 14.24
N LEU A 277 0.30 -17.39 12.95
CA LEU A 277 0.40 -18.76 12.47
C LEU A 277 1.72 -19.39 12.90
N ALA A 278 2.84 -18.68 12.73
CA ALA A 278 4.16 -19.13 13.19
C ALA A 278 4.22 -19.29 14.70
N LEU A 279 3.54 -18.43 15.47
CA LEU A 279 3.49 -18.53 16.94
C LEU A 279 2.84 -19.82 17.40
N VAL A 280 1.71 -20.21 16.81
CA VAL A 280 0.88 -21.33 17.31
C VAL A 280 1.11 -22.65 16.58
N ASN A 281 1.84 -22.65 15.46
CA ASN A 281 1.98 -23.82 14.60
C ASN A 281 3.43 -24.09 14.20
N GLY A 282 4.02 -25.14 14.80
CA GLY A 282 5.39 -25.56 14.48
C GLY A 282 5.58 -26.10 13.05
N ALA A 283 4.53 -26.61 12.39
CA ALA A 283 4.62 -26.99 10.98
C ALA A 283 4.71 -25.75 10.08
N ALA A 284 3.96 -24.68 10.40
CA ALA A 284 4.04 -23.41 9.69
C ALA A 284 5.43 -22.77 9.80
N ARG A 285 6.12 -22.89 10.94
CA ARG A 285 7.51 -22.44 11.07
C ARG A 285 8.44 -23.16 10.10
N ARG A 286 8.39 -24.50 10.06
CA ARG A 286 9.21 -25.28 9.12
C ARG A 286 8.88 -24.99 7.67
N GLU A 287 7.60 -24.83 7.36
CA GLU A 287 7.14 -24.47 6.02
C GLU A 287 7.77 -23.16 5.56
N ILE A 288 7.71 -22.10 6.35
CA ILE A 288 8.24 -20.81 5.94
C ILE A 288 9.77 -20.79 5.86
N GLU A 289 10.46 -21.51 6.73
CA GLU A 289 11.92 -21.70 6.67
C GLU A 289 12.36 -22.37 5.35
N ASP A 290 11.55 -23.31 4.83
CA ASP A 290 11.81 -23.95 3.53
C ASP A 290 11.42 -23.06 2.34
N VAL A 291 10.35 -22.29 2.48
CA VAL A 291 9.83 -21.43 1.39
C VAL A 291 10.74 -20.24 1.13
N VAL A 292 11.20 -19.54 2.17
CA VAL A 292 12.03 -18.33 2.00
C VAL A 292 13.33 -18.60 1.26
N ARG A 293 13.89 -19.81 1.37
CA ARG A 293 15.11 -20.24 0.65
C ARG A 293 14.89 -20.39 -0.87
N LYS A 294 13.63 -20.46 -1.31
CA LYS A 294 13.24 -20.62 -2.72
C LYS A 294 12.75 -19.32 -3.34
N VAL A 295 12.55 -18.28 -2.52
CA VAL A 295 12.13 -16.97 -3.03
C VAL A 295 13.34 -16.29 -3.68
N GLU A 296 13.19 -15.93 -4.94
CA GLU A 296 14.19 -15.17 -5.71
C GLU A 296 13.96 -13.66 -5.48
N LYS A 297 14.90 -13.01 -4.81
CA LYS A 297 14.86 -11.55 -4.66
C LYS A 297 15.29 -10.86 -5.96
N ILE A 298 14.49 -9.89 -6.39
CA ILE A 298 14.81 -8.97 -7.48
C ILE A 298 15.21 -7.63 -6.89
N GLU A 299 16.40 -7.12 -7.27
CA GLU A 299 16.94 -5.87 -6.78
C GLU A 299 16.50 -4.71 -7.67
N THR A 300 15.43 -4.01 -7.26
CA THR A 300 14.85 -2.89 -8.02
C THR A 300 15.84 -1.78 -8.32
N ALA A 301 16.80 -1.54 -7.42
CA ALA A 301 17.81 -0.48 -7.58
C ALA A 301 18.81 -0.73 -8.73
N THR A 302 18.98 -1.99 -9.17
CA THR A 302 19.93 -2.37 -10.22
C THR A 302 19.26 -2.76 -11.55
N GLU A 303 17.95 -2.93 -11.54
CA GLU A 303 17.19 -3.32 -12.73
C GLU A 303 16.82 -2.10 -13.58
N ALA A 304 17.41 -2.01 -14.78
CA ALA A 304 17.17 -0.87 -15.70
C ALA A 304 15.67 -0.69 -16.03
N LYS A 305 14.94 -1.79 -16.24
CA LYS A 305 13.51 -1.78 -16.53
C LYS A 305 12.66 -1.19 -15.40
N PHE A 306 13.14 -1.17 -14.15
CA PHE A 306 12.43 -0.51 -13.06
C PHE A 306 12.26 0.98 -13.34
N GLN A 307 13.33 1.64 -13.82
CA GLN A 307 13.29 3.06 -14.16
C GLN A 307 12.37 3.32 -15.36
N ASP A 308 12.36 2.44 -16.35
CA ASP A 308 11.47 2.56 -17.52
C ASP A 308 10.01 2.52 -17.05
N HIS A 309 9.64 1.53 -16.25
CA HIS A 309 8.28 1.40 -15.69
C HIS A 309 7.90 2.52 -14.71
N PHE A 310 8.88 3.17 -14.08
CA PHE A 310 8.61 4.27 -13.15
C PHE A 310 8.21 5.56 -13.86
N VAL A 311 8.72 5.80 -15.07
CA VAL A 311 8.45 7.02 -15.84
C VAL A 311 7.27 6.87 -16.80
N ASP A 312 6.84 5.63 -17.10
CA ASP A 312 5.65 5.31 -17.89
C ASP A 312 4.34 5.55 -17.10
#